data_fdd632f4ec41ae0526742eaf58944b07
#
_entry.id   fdd632f4ec41ae0526742eaf58944b07
#
_cell.length_a   1.000
_cell.length_b   1.000
_cell.length_c   1.000
_cell.angle_alpha   90.00
_cell.angle_beta   90.00
_cell.angle_gamma   90.00
#
_symmetry.space_group_name_H-M   'P 1'
#
loop_
_entity.id
_entity.type
_entity.pdbx_description
1 polymer ?
#
loop_
_entity_poly.entity_id
_entity_poly.type
_entity_poly.pdbx_seq_one_letter_code
_entity_poly.pdbx_strand_id
1 'polypeptide(L)'
;MGYKLGNGSLKKLEGVDERLVSVVKYAITVTSQDFSCICGLRTIEEQRKLVEKGASKTMKSKHIEGNAVDLAAYVNGIRWELKLYDEIADAMKEAAIAVGAKIRWGAAWHINDFRSWEGSAEAAMNAYVDLRRSQNRRPFIDGPHFELM
;
A
#
# COMPACT_ATOMS: atom_id res chain seq x y z
N MET A 1 -21.66 -1.31 -6.69
CA MET A 1 -20.81 -1.54 -7.87
C MET A 1 -19.40 -1.12 -7.58
N GLY A 2 -18.44 -1.98 -7.92
CA GLY A 2 -17.04 -1.70 -7.68
C GLY A 2 -16.39 -0.91 -8.82
N TYR A 3 -15.18 -0.46 -8.58
CA TYR A 3 -14.31 0.07 -9.61
C TYR A 3 -13.60 -1.07 -10.33
N LYS A 4 -12.82 -0.75 -11.34
CA LYS A 4 -12.03 -1.72 -12.10
C LYS A 4 -10.61 -1.21 -12.29
N LEU A 5 -9.64 -2.11 -12.24
CA LEU A 5 -8.26 -1.77 -12.57
C LEU A 5 -8.14 -1.53 -14.08
N GLY A 6 -7.51 -0.42 -14.44
CA GLY A 6 -7.21 -0.13 -15.83
C GLY A 6 -6.02 -0.95 -16.34
N ASN A 7 -5.78 -0.88 -17.66
CA ASN A 7 -4.67 -1.62 -18.28
C ASN A 7 -3.31 -1.24 -17.70
N GLY A 8 -3.11 0.04 -17.38
CA GLY A 8 -1.86 0.51 -16.76
C GLY A 8 -1.62 -0.14 -15.40
N SER A 9 -2.67 -0.24 -14.57
CA SER A 9 -2.59 -0.89 -13.26
C SER A 9 -2.29 -2.38 -13.39
N LEU A 10 -2.97 -3.07 -14.31
CA LEU A 10 -2.74 -4.50 -14.54
C LEU A 10 -1.31 -4.76 -14.99
N LYS A 11 -0.77 -3.88 -15.84
CA LYS A 11 0.62 -3.99 -16.28
C LYS A 11 1.61 -3.83 -15.13
N LYS A 12 1.35 -2.90 -14.22
CA LYS A 12 2.20 -2.70 -13.02
C LYS A 12 2.15 -3.87 -12.06
N LEU A 13 1.10 -4.69 -12.09
CA LEU A 13 1.00 -5.88 -11.26
C LEU A 13 1.75 -7.09 -11.82
N GLU A 14 2.24 -7.01 -13.06
CA GLU A 14 3.05 -8.09 -13.64
C GLU A 14 4.32 -8.30 -12.82
N GLY A 15 4.61 -9.54 -12.44
CA GLY A 15 5.77 -9.89 -11.63
C GLY A 15 5.60 -9.72 -10.13
N VAL A 16 4.49 -9.15 -9.69
CA VAL A 16 4.14 -9.08 -8.26
C VAL A 16 3.65 -10.46 -7.80
N ASP A 17 3.94 -10.82 -6.55
CA ASP A 17 3.48 -12.09 -5.97
C ASP A 17 1.97 -12.23 -6.14
N GLU A 18 1.52 -13.41 -6.57
CA GLU A 18 0.11 -13.66 -6.90
C GLU A 18 -0.84 -13.41 -5.73
N ARG A 19 -0.40 -13.64 -4.49
CA ARG A 19 -1.23 -13.37 -3.31
C ARG A 19 -1.52 -11.89 -3.18
N LEU A 20 -0.52 -11.04 -3.42
CA LEU A 20 -0.69 -9.60 -3.35
C LEU A 20 -1.53 -9.10 -4.53
N VAL A 21 -1.32 -9.65 -5.72
CA VAL A 21 -2.15 -9.35 -6.89
C VAL A 21 -3.62 -9.67 -6.60
N SER A 22 -3.89 -10.83 -5.98
CA SER A 22 -5.26 -11.23 -5.62
C SER A 22 -5.88 -10.27 -4.61
N VAL A 23 -5.09 -9.78 -3.65
CA VAL A 23 -5.56 -8.78 -2.69
C VAL A 23 -5.96 -7.49 -3.40
N VAL A 24 -5.11 -6.99 -4.29
CA VAL A 24 -5.40 -5.75 -5.05
C VAL A 24 -6.64 -5.91 -5.92
N LYS A 25 -6.77 -7.04 -6.63
CA LYS A 25 -7.93 -7.31 -7.49
C LYS A 25 -9.22 -7.43 -6.71
N TYR A 26 -9.17 -7.98 -5.52
CA TYR A 26 -10.34 -8.03 -4.64
C TYR A 26 -10.66 -6.62 -4.11
N ALA A 27 -9.64 -5.91 -3.65
CA ALA A 27 -9.81 -4.58 -3.06
C ALA A 27 -10.48 -3.59 -4.01
N ILE A 28 -10.12 -3.60 -5.30
CA ILE A 28 -10.72 -2.66 -6.27
C ILE A 28 -12.22 -2.88 -6.43
N THR A 29 -12.71 -4.09 -6.18
CA THR A 29 -14.14 -4.38 -6.29
C THR A 29 -14.95 -3.94 -5.08
N VAL A 30 -14.31 -3.75 -3.91
CA VAL A 30 -14.99 -3.41 -2.65
C VAL A 30 -14.67 -2.01 -2.15
N THR A 31 -13.65 -1.37 -2.70
CA THR A 31 -13.21 -0.05 -2.23
C THR A 31 -14.25 1.04 -2.47
N SER A 32 -14.37 1.97 -1.52
CA SER A 32 -15.17 3.18 -1.69
C SER A 32 -14.41 4.29 -2.43
N GLN A 33 -13.09 4.21 -2.47
CA GLN A 33 -12.21 5.16 -3.17
C GLN A 33 -11.49 4.46 -4.31
N ASP A 34 -11.67 4.95 -5.54
CA ASP A 34 -10.96 4.40 -6.71
C ASP A 34 -9.45 4.60 -6.57
N PHE A 35 -8.70 3.68 -7.15
CA PHE A 35 -7.24 3.76 -7.13
C PHE A 35 -6.62 3.12 -8.38
N SER A 36 -5.37 3.49 -8.63
CA SER A 36 -4.54 2.88 -9.68
C SER A 36 -3.29 2.29 -9.04
N CYS A 37 -2.81 1.17 -9.54
CA CYS A 37 -1.51 0.64 -9.15
C CYS A 37 -0.44 1.36 -9.98
N ILE A 38 0.43 2.11 -9.31
CA ILE A 38 1.44 2.92 -9.96
C ILE A 38 2.84 2.32 -9.85
N CYS A 39 3.04 1.35 -8.96
CA CYS A 39 4.32 0.65 -8.80
C CYS A 39 4.05 -0.75 -8.26
N GLY A 40 4.69 -1.74 -8.87
CA GLY A 40 4.69 -3.12 -8.39
C GLY A 40 6.12 -3.62 -8.32
N LEU A 41 6.50 -4.52 -9.24
CA LEU A 41 7.88 -4.99 -9.31
C LEU A 41 8.80 -3.85 -9.74
N ARG A 42 9.94 -3.74 -9.04
CA ARG A 42 10.97 -2.73 -9.32
C ARG A 42 12.30 -3.42 -9.54
N THR A 43 13.05 -2.99 -10.56
CA THR A 43 14.41 -3.51 -10.79
C THR A 43 15.38 -2.90 -9.77
N ILE A 44 16.53 -3.57 -9.60
CA ILE A 44 17.61 -3.06 -8.74
C ILE A 44 18.08 -1.70 -9.25
N GLU A 45 18.17 -1.55 -10.58
CA GLU A 45 18.60 -0.29 -11.21
C GLU A 45 17.61 0.85 -10.92
N GLU A 46 16.31 0.58 -11.02
CA GLU A 46 15.28 1.56 -10.67
C GLU A 46 15.37 1.96 -9.19
N GLN A 47 15.61 1.00 -8.31
CA GLN A 47 15.76 1.26 -6.88
C GLN A 47 17.01 2.10 -6.61
N ARG A 48 18.11 1.81 -7.29
CA ARG A 48 19.34 2.61 -7.16
C ARG A 48 19.11 4.07 -7.54
N LYS A 49 18.40 4.31 -8.64
CA LYS A 49 18.06 5.68 -9.06
C LYS A 49 17.21 6.42 -8.02
N LEU A 50 16.28 5.72 -7.38
CA LEU A 50 15.45 6.31 -6.32
C LEU A 50 16.29 6.68 -5.11
N VAL A 51 17.25 5.86 -4.73
CA VAL A 51 18.18 6.17 -3.64
C VAL A 51 19.04 7.38 -4.00
N GLU A 52 19.58 7.43 -5.22
CA GLU A 52 20.39 8.56 -5.69
C GLU A 52 19.63 9.88 -5.68
N LYS A 53 18.34 9.86 -5.99
CA LYS A 53 17.48 11.06 -5.98
C LYS A 53 16.98 11.42 -4.59
N GLY A 54 17.28 10.61 -3.57
CA GLY A 54 16.75 10.81 -2.22
C GLY A 54 15.30 10.41 -2.05
N ALA A 55 14.67 9.81 -3.07
CA ALA A 55 13.28 9.35 -2.99
C ALA A 55 13.13 8.06 -2.20
N SER A 56 14.20 7.31 -2.03
CA SER A 56 14.25 6.12 -1.18
C SER A 56 15.51 6.14 -0.35
N LYS A 57 15.44 5.54 0.85
CA LYS A 57 16.57 5.47 1.79
C LYS A 57 17.19 4.07 1.84
N THR A 58 16.69 3.12 1.06
CA THR A 58 17.13 1.74 1.15
C THR A 58 17.28 1.10 -0.22
N MET A 59 18.27 0.20 -0.35
CA MET A 59 18.39 -0.71 -1.48
C MET A 59 17.63 -2.02 -1.24
N LYS A 60 17.06 -2.22 -0.04
CA LYS A 60 16.32 -3.43 0.34
C LYS A 60 14.81 -3.15 0.29
N SER A 61 14.31 -2.79 -0.88
CA SER A 61 12.89 -2.56 -1.08
C SER A 61 12.15 -3.87 -1.37
N LYS A 62 10.98 -4.06 -0.78
CA LYS A 62 10.12 -5.20 -1.09
C LYS A 62 9.57 -5.15 -2.53
N HIS A 63 9.57 -3.98 -3.15
CA HIS A 63 9.26 -3.86 -4.58
C HIS A 63 10.23 -4.65 -5.47
N ILE A 64 11.49 -4.76 -5.08
CA ILE A 64 12.49 -5.53 -5.83
C ILE A 64 12.12 -7.01 -5.85
N GLU A 65 11.54 -7.51 -4.76
CA GLU A 65 11.13 -8.91 -4.62
C GLU A 65 9.75 -9.19 -5.22
N GLY A 66 9.04 -8.17 -5.69
CA GLY A 66 7.66 -8.31 -6.13
C GLY A 66 6.68 -8.46 -4.97
N ASN A 67 7.05 -8.05 -3.77
CA ASN A 67 6.25 -8.21 -2.55
C ASN A 67 5.65 -6.90 -2.05
N ALA A 68 5.63 -5.87 -2.88
CA ALA A 68 5.02 -4.59 -2.54
C ALA A 68 4.34 -3.95 -3.74
N VAL A 69 3.32 -3.16 -3.46
CA VAL A 69 2.63 -2.32 -4.46
C VAL A 69 2.42 -0.93 -3.89
N ASP A 70 2.39 0.05 -4.79
CA ASP A 70 1.94 1.40 -4.47
C ASP A 70 0.64 1.66 -5.20
N LEU A 71 -0.40 2.00 -4.45
CA LEU A 71 -1.75 2.25 -4.95
C LEU A 71 -2.05 3.73 -4.76
N ALA A 72 -2.28 4.45 -5.85
CA ALA A 72 -2.55 5.88 -5.80
C ALA A 72 -4.05 6.15 -5.94
N ALA A 73 -4.59 6.98 -5.07
CA ALA A 73 -5.99 7.39 -5.12
C ALA A 73 -6.28 8.12 -6.43
N TYR A 74 -7.42 7.82 -7.04
CA TYR A 74 -7.83 8.40 -8.30
C TYR A 74 -9.18 9.09 -8.17
N VAL A 75 -9.20 10.40 -8.44
CA VAL A 75 -10.42 11.22 -8.52
C VAL A 75 -10.18 12.21 -9.67
N ASN A 76 -10.57 11.84 -10.89
CA ASN A 76 -10.25 12.61 -12.11
C ASN A 76 -8.74 12.90 -12.23
N GLY A 77 -7.92 11.93 -11.86
CA GLY A 77 -6.46 12.03 -11.82
C GLY A 77 -5.93 11.55 -10.47
N ILE A 78 -4.62 11.41 -10.37
CA ILE A 78 -3.97 10.95 -9.14
C ILE A 78 -4.10 12.04 -8.07
N ARG A 79 -4.47 11.63 -6.86
CA ARG A 79 -4.62 12.50 -5.69
C ARG A 79 -3.82 11.93 -4.51
N TRP A 80 -3.28 12.81 -3.70
CA TRP A 80 -2.38 12.43 -2.61
C TRP A 80 -2.90 12.77 -1.22
N GLU A 81 -4.13 13.31 -1.10
CA GLU A 81 -4.73 13.63 0.20
C GLU A 81 -4.83 12.36 1.04
N LEU A 82 -4.23 12.39 2.22
CA LEU A 82 -4.06 11.20 3.06
C LEU A 82 -5.37 10.51 3.42
N LYS A 83 -6.44 11.27 3.63
CA LYS A 83 -7.74 10.70 3.96
C LYS A 83 -8.30 9.76 2.89
N LEU A 84 -7.92 9.95 1.62
CA LEU A 84 -8.35 9.06 0.53
C LEU A 84 -7.70 7.69 0.67
N TYR A 85 -6.52 7.63 1.27
CA TYR A 85 -5.76 6.39 1.45
C TYR A 85 -6.27 5.55 2.61
N ASP A 86 -6.98 6.17 3.57
CA ASP A 86 -7.66 5.43 4.63
C ASP A 86 -8.71 4.48 4.04
N GLU A 87 -9.48 4.96 3.08
CA GLU A 87 -10.51 4.15 2.41
C GLU A 87 -9.90 3.02 1.57
N ILE A 88 -8.80 3.29 0.88
CA ILE A 88 -8.08 2.27 0.12
C ILE A 88 -7.53 1.21 1.08
N ALA A 89 -6.95 1.63 2.20
CA ALA A 89 -6.40 0.72 3.19
C ALA A 89 -7.48 -0.15 3.85
N ASP A 90 -8.66 0.42 4.11
CA ASP A 90 -9.80 -0.36 4.61
C ASP A 90 -10.18 -1.48 3.62
N ALA A 91 -10.20 -1.16 2.32
CA ALA A 91 -10.49 -2.14 1.27
C ALA A 91 -9.39 -3.20 1.17
N MET A 92 -8.13 -2.81 1.29
CA MET A 92 -7.00 -3.73 1.25
C MET A 92 -7.01 -4.68 2.45
N LYS A 93 -7.40 -4.20 3.62
CA LYS A 93 -7.56 -5.05 4.80
C LYS A 93 -8.66 -6.08 4.60
N GLU A 94 -9.82 -5.65 4.12
CA GLU A 94 -10.92 -6.57 3.81
C GLU A 94 -10.49 -7.62 2.79
N ALA A 95 -9.79 -7.18 1.74
CA ALA A 95 -9.28 -8.07 0.70
C ALA A 95 -8.25 -9.06 1.24
N ALA A 96 -7.35 -8.61 2.11
CA ALA A 96 -6.34 -9.47 2.72
C ALA A 96 -6.97 -10.56 3.58
N ILE A 97 -8.05 -10.24 4.29
CA ILE A 97 -8.82 -11.22 5.06
C ILE A 97 -9.47 -12.23 4.11
N ALA A 98 -10.11 -11.76 3.05
CA ALA A 98 -10.80 -12.62 2.10
C ALA A 98 -9.85 -13.56 1.35
N VAL A 99 -8.69 -13.06 0.95
CA VAL A 99 -7.67 -13.84 0.22
C VAL A 99 -6.85 -14.73 1.16
N GLY A 100 -6.72 -14.33 2.43
CA GLY A 100 -5.89 -15.04 3.39
C GLY A 100 -4.41 -14.66 3.28
N ALA A 101 -4.10 -13.41 2.96
CA ALA A 101 -2.74 -12.92 2.82
C ALA A 101 -2.37 -11.96 3.95
N LYS A 102 -1.16 -12.09 4.47
CA LYS A 102 -0.63 -11.21 5.50
C LYS A 102 0.02 -10.01 4.82
N ILE A 103 -0.52 -8.82 5.09
CA ILE A 103 0.00 -7.58 4.52
C ILE A 103 0.32 -6.56 5.61
N ARG A 104 1.18 -5.60 5.27
CA ARG A 104 1.46 -4.42 6.09
C ARG A 104 1.20 -3.17 5.26
N TRP A 105 0.65 -2.14 5.91
CA TRP A 105 0.37 -0.84 5.30
C TRP A 105 1.44 0.19 5.69
N GLY A 106 1.85 1.02 4.73
CA GLY A 106 2.90 2.02 4.91
C GLY A 106 2.51 3.24 5.74
N ALA A 107 1.30 3.32 6.26
CA ALA A 107 0.88 4.35 7.22
C ALA A 107 0.62 3.78 8.61
N ALA A 108 0.83 2.49 8.80
CA ALA A 108 0.68 1.81 10.08
C ALA A 108 1.75 0.74 10.23
N TRP A 109 3.01 1.14 10.13
CA TRP A 109 4.17 0.24 10.11
C TRP A 109 4.32 -0.62 11.35
N HIS A 110 3.71 -0.22 12.46
CA HIS A 110 3.77 -0.95 13.74
C HIS A 110 2.90 -2.21 13.74
N ILE A 111 2.06 -2.41 12.74
CA ILE A 111 1.16 -3.56 12.63
C ILE A 111 1.71 -4.50 11.56
N ASN A 112 2.27 -5.65 11.98
CA ASN A 112 2.89 -6.62 11.06
C ASN A 112 1.86 -7.37 10.21
N ASP A 113 0.67 -7.59 10.75
CA ASP A 113 -0.43 -8.21 10.02
C ASP A 113 -1.64 -7.29 10.10
N PHE A 114 -1.87 -6.54 9.05
CA PHE A 114 -2.92 -5.53 9.02
C PHE A 114 -4.32 -6.12 9.24
N ARG A 115 -4.50 -7.42 8.93
CA ARG A 115 -5.76 -8.12 9.18
C ARG A 115 -6.10 -8.18 10.67
N SER A 116 -5.08 -8.14 11.53
CA SER A 116 -5.26 -8.22 13.00
C SER A 116 -5.81 -6.95 13.62
N TRP A 117 -5.75 -5.83 12.90
CA TRP A 117 -6.22 -4.55 13.43
C TRP A 117 -7.75 -4.52 13.47
N GLU A 118 -8.29 -4.31 14.66
CA GLU A 118 -9.74 -4.20 14.88
C GLU A 118 -10.15 -2.74 14.85
N GLY A 119 -10.53 -2.25 13.71
CA GLY A 119 -10.93 -0.85 13.54
C GLY A 119 -10.61 -0.36 12.15
N SER A 120 -10.81 0.94 11.95
CA SER A 120 -10.57 1.56 10.65
C SER A 120 -9.07 1.74 10.39
N ALA A 121 -8.73 1.88 9.11
CA ALA A 121 -7.37 2.22 8.72
C ALA A 121 -6.95 3.58 9.28
N GLU A 122 -7.86 4.56 9.31
CA GLU A 122 -7.59 5.87 9.92
C GLU A 122 -7.16 5.72 11.38
N ALA A 123 -7.86 4.89 12.15
CA ALA A 123 -7.50 4.65 13.55
C ALA A 123 -6.14 3.97 13.68
N ALA A 124 -5.82 3.05 12.76
CA ALA A 124 -4.50 2.39 12.74
C ALA A 124 -3.38 3.39 12.47
N MET A 125 -3.58 4.28 11.52
CA MET A 125 -2.60 5.33 11.20
C MET A 125 -2.41 6.28 12.38
N ASN A 126 -3.50 6.71 13.01
CA ASN A 126 -3.42 7.59 14.17
C ASN A 126 -2.69 6.93 15.33
N ALA A 127 -2.91 5.64 15.56
CA ALA A 127 -2.19 4.89 16.59
C ALA A 127 -0.69 4.81 16.28
N TYR A 128 -0.33 4.64 15.01
CA TYR A 128 1.07 4.66 14.57
C TYR A 128 1.73 6.02 14.84
N VAL A 129 1.06 7.10 14.46
CA VAL A 129 1.55 8.48 14.68
C VAL A 129 1.77 8.72 16.17
N ASP A 130 0.79 8.37 17.00
CA ASP A 130 0.87 8.55 18.46
C ASP A 130 2.01 7.73 19.06
N LEU A 131 2.20 6.50 18.60
CA LEU A 131 3.31 5.66 19.06
C LEU A 131 4.66 6.29 18.74
N ARG A 132 4.85 6.77 17.52
CA ARG A 132 6.11 7.41 17.11
C ARG A 132 6.37 8.67 17.92
N ARG A 133 5.36 9.50 18.12
CA ARG A 133 5.49 10.72 18.92
C ARG A 133 5.84 10.42 20.37
N SER A 134 5.25 9.38 20.95
CA SER A 134 5.58 8.95 22.32
C SER A 134 7.04 8.53 22.47
N GLN A 135 7.66 8.12 21.35
CA GLN A 135 9.07 7.71 21.30
C GLN A 135 10.00 8.86 20.87
N ASN A 136 9.48 10.08 20.73
CA ASN A 136 10.20 11.25 20.20
C ASN A 136 10.73 10.99 18.78
N ARG A 137 9.97 10.27 17.96
CA ARG A 137 10.33 9.91 16.59
C ARG A 137 9.30 10.47 15.62
N ARG A 138 9.76 10.84 14.43
CA ARG A 138 8.86 11.26 13.35
C ARG A 138 8.13 10.05 12.80
N PRO A 139 6.80 10.15 12.57
CA PRO A 139 6.12 9.12 11.80
C PRO A 139 6.59 9.19 10.34
N PHE A 140 6.80 8.01 9.74
CA PHE A 140 7.03 7.90 8.31
C PHE A 140 5.77 7.35 7.68
N ILE A 141 5.06 8.18 6.91
CA ILE A 141 3.77 7.81 6.34
C ILE A 141 3.90 7.67 4.83
N ASP A 142 3.67 6.45 4.36
CA ASP A 142 3.63 6.10 2.95
C ASP A 142 2.29 5.42 2.66
N GLY A 143 1.24 6.25 2.59
CA GLY A 143 -0.14 5.78 2.42
C GLY A 143 -0.38 4.86 1.23
N PRO A 144 0.23 5.09 0.06
CA PRO A 144 0.08 4.20 -1.10
C PRO A 144 0.68 2.81 -0.91
N HIS A 145 1.63 2.63 0.01
CA HIS A 145 2.45 1.42 0.10
C HIS A 145 1.79 0.29 0.86
N PHE A 146 1.69 -0.88 0.22
CA PHE A 146 1.26 -2.13 0.84
C PHE A 146 2.26 -3.23 0.48
N GLU A 147 2.59 -4.08 1.45
CA GLU A 147 3.58 -5.13 1.25
C GLU A 147 3.14 -6.47 1.87
N LEU A 148 3.58 -7.56 1.26
CA LEU A 148 3.44 -8.90 1.84
C LEU A 148 4.43 -9.09 2.99
N MET A 149 3.97 -9.79 4.00
CA MET A 149 4.78 -10.15 5.16
C MET A 149 5.10 -11.63 5.20
#